data_a0027888d8916a111fdc4b67ebc467e5
#
_entry.id   a0027888d8916a111fdc4b67ebc467e5
#
_cell.length_a   1.000
_cell.length_b   1.000
_cell.length_c   1.000
_cell.angle_alpha   90.00
_cell.angle_beta   90.00
_cell.angle_gamma   90.00
#
_symmetry.space_group_name_H-M   'P 1'
#
loop_
_entity.id
_entity.type
_entity.pdbx_description
1 polymer ?
#
loop_
_entity_poly.entity_id
_entity_poly.type
_entity_poly.pdbx_seq_one_letter_code
_entity_poly.pdbx_strand_id
1 'polypeptide(L)'
;MRKKGIDGTKVLNLYDRVTGIFNEIFDARLLTPAFFALVGYCVLFTQRKFPMRWMIFVLFGMILMAFVTLTARTGVKAHVHFHKGMAGLWFALHGMMVVSGLFYQDWLPESVPLLVCYPVVFSVLSARDDEDTFRAILRGAMFAVLPFVALSYLTQPLTFGYPGYKGMFYNQNGLAMCCIVMTTSALLLAYASFTQKKSKAMIAYGACALLGAFTLVMTLTRSSLLAFAGVIAILTCAVIAGSAKRPGRLLALLAVFVLVCGIGGVKITMDKVNEAYVADYELAVSNYEKYGSPITVLRPEERTISMDDLTSDRWGIWMTVLENLTWNGHESSIVREWVAKDGDGERLYNAHNAFFGVTYNNGVIAGLLLAAYTVLAVIRSVQYYWMHRKTSAYAATPLAFCAIFILVGMFESVYAPFSVIGCTYLLVQAPLWRADLRQRTAEEIK
;
A
#
# COMPACT_ATOMS: atom_id res chain seq x y z
N MET A 1 -20.53 46.24 24.66
CA MET A 1 -20.54 44.74 24.85
C MET A 1 -19.25 44.15 24.36
N ARG A 2 -18.32 43.81 25.25
CA ARG A 2 -17.08 43.10 24.91
C ARG A 2 -17.44 41.64 24.60
N LYS A 3 -17.26 41.19 23.36
CA LYS A 3 -17.32 39.75 23.00
C LYS A 3 -16.28 39.03 23.86
N LYS A 4 -16.73 38.19 24.81
CA LYS A 4 -15.87 37.22 25.49
C LYS A 4 -15.40 36.24 24.43
N GLY A 5 -14.21 36.48 23.88
CA GLY A 5 -13.51 35.45 23.10
C GLY A 5 -13.19 34.27 24.00
N ILE A 6 -13.28 33.05 23.46
CA ILE A 6 -12.82 31.81 24.14
C ILE A 6 -11.37 32.01 24.52
N ASP A 7 -11.07 31.93 25.79
CA ASP A 7 -9.71 32.09 26.32
C ASP A 7 -8.86 30.91 25.82
N GLY A 8 -8.14 31.13 24.74
CA GLY A 8 -7.29 30.15 24.10
C GLY A 8 -6.23 29.53 25.02
N THR A 9 -5.84 30.27 26.09
CA THR A 9 -4.90 29.81 27.11
C THR A 9 -5.46 28.62 27.92
N LYS A 10 -6.75 28.59 28.20
CA LYS A 10 -7.38 27.49 28.93
C LYS A 10 -7.45 26.21 28.07
N VAL A 11 -7.70 26.34 26.78
CA VAL A 11 -7.71 25.22 25.84
C VAL A 11 -6.31 24.65 25.67
N LEU A 12 -5.28 25.51 25.54
CA LEU A 12 -3.87 25.10 25.50
C LEU A 12 -3.45 24.40 26.78
N ASN A 13 -3.80 24.93 27.96
CA ASN A 13 -3.47 24.33 29.26
C ASN A 13 -4.17 22.96 29.47
N LEU A 14 -5.41 22.79 29.01
CA LEU A 14 -6.10 21.50 29.05
C LEU A 14 -5.40 20.50 28.10
N TYR A 15 -5.05 20.95 26.91
CA TYR A 15 -4.33 20.19 25.93
C TYR A 15 -2.96 19.73 26.46
N ASP A 16 -2.18 20.63 27.08
CA ASP A 16 -0.88 20.33 27.65
C ASP A 16 -0.96 19.37 28.87
N ARG A 17 -2.02 19.47 29.69
CA ARG A 17 -2.27 18.51 30.77
C ARG A 17 -2.63 17.13 30.24
N VAL A 18 -3.54 17.04 29.27
CA VAL A 18 -3.91 15.75 28.67
C VAL A 18 -2.71 15.12 27.99
N THR A 19 -1.92 15.90 27.26
CA THR A 19 -0.71 15.37 26.60
C THR A 19 0.40 15.02 27.58
N GLY A 20 0.50 15.73 28.74
CA GLY A 20 1.42 15.37 29.82
C GLY A 20 1.15 13.98 30.37
N ILE A 21 -0.11 13.66 30.67
CA ILE A 21 -0.53 12.32 31.13
C ILE A 21 -0.18 11.25 30.08
N PHE A 22 -0.43 11.53 28.80
CA PHE A 22 -0.08 10.59 27.73
C PHE A 22 1.43 10.43 27.52
N ASN A 23 2.22 11.48 27.74
CA ASN A 23 3.69 11.42 27.67
C ASN A 23 4.31 10.52 28.77
N GLU A 24 3.65 10.33 29.89
CA GLU A 24 4.08 9.37 30.94
C GLU A 24 3.81 7.92 30.51
N ILE A 25 2.74 7.68 29.74
CA ILE A 25 2.31 6.35 29.31
C ILE A 25 2.93 5.95 27.97
N PHE A 26 3.06 6.89 27.03
CA PHE A 26 3.53 6.64 25.66
C PHE A 26 4.97 7.12 25.50
N ASP A 27 5.88 6.18 25.22
CA ASP A 27 7.28 6.44 24.91
C ASP A 27 7.48 6.39 23.37
N ALA A 28 8.37 7.24 22.85
CA ALA A 28 8.80 7.22 21.46
C ALA A 28 9.37 5.85 21.01
N ARG A 29 9.86 5.03 21.94
CA ARG A 29 10.28 3.64 21.70
C ARG A 29 9.14 2.74 21.23
N LEU A 30 7.90 3.07 21.57
CA LEU A 30 6.70 2.34 21.14
C LEU A 30 6.27 2.64 19.71
N LEU A 31 6.93 3.56 19.00
CA LEU A 31 6.53 3.96 17.64
C LEU A 31 6.60 2.77 16.65
N THR A 32 7.66 1.96 16.70
CA THR A 32 7.73 0.74 15.87
C THR A 32 6.67 -0.29 16.23
N PRO A 33 6.43 -0.65 17.50
CA PRO A 33 5.28 -1.45 17.91
C PRO A 33 3.91 -0.88 17.48
N ALA A 34 3.73 0.44 17.53
CA ALA A 34 2.48 1.07 17.11
C ALA A 34 2.23 0.89 15.60
N PHE A 35 3.26 1.08 14.77
CA PHE A 35 3.17 0.78 13.33
C PHE A 35 3.01 -0.71 13.05
N PHE A 36 3.67 -1.59 13.82
CA PHE A 36 3.44 -3.03 13.74
C PHE A 36 1.97 -3.37 13.98
N ALA A 37 1.36 -2.84 15.02
CA ALA A 37 -0.04 -3.08 15.34
C ALA A 37 -0.98 -2.54 14.25
N LEU A 38 -0.76 -1.30 13.78
CA LEU A 38 -1.57 -0.68 12.74
C LEU A 38 -1.45 -1.43 11.40
N VAL A 39 -0.24 -1.71 10.94
CA VAL A 39 -0.05 -2.43 9.65
C VAL A 39 -0.49 -3.89 9.77
N GLY A 40 -0.26 -4.56 10.92
CA GLY A 40 -0.78 -5.90 11.18
C GLY A 40 -2.31 -5.93 11.09
N TYR A 41 -2.97 -4.90 11.61
CA TYR A 41 -4.40 -4.71 11.45
C TYR A 41 -4.82 -4.52 9.98
N CYS A 42 -4.04 -3.75 9.21
CA CYS A 42 -4.27 -3.61 7.76
C CYS A 42 -4.11 -4.93 7.01
N VAL A 43 -3.21 -5.82 7.44
CA VAL A 43 -3.09 -7.18 6.88
C VAL A 43 -4.35 -7.98 7.14
N LEU A 44 -4.91 -7.92 8.35
CA LEU A 44 -6.19 -8.58 8.68
C LEU A 44 -7.34 -8.02 7.83
N PHE A 45 -7.39 -6.71 7.63
CA PHE A 45 -8.35 -6.05 6.76
C PHE A 45 -8.23 -6.55 5.31
N THR A 46 -7.01 -6.68 4.79
CA THR A 46 -6.74 -7.18 3.44
C THR A 46 -7.17 -8.65 3.29
N GLN A 47 -7.14 -9.45 4.36
CA GLN A 47 -7.60 -10.84 4.35
C GLN A 47 -9.12 -10.99 4.19
N ARG A 48 -9.92 -10.03 4.64
CA ARG A 48 -11.40 -10.04 4.63
C ARG A 48 -12.08 -11.31 5.18
N LYS A 49 -11.36 -12.15 5.90
CA LYS A 49 -11.91 -13.37 6.52
C LYS A 49 -12.46 -13.14 7.93
N PHE A 50 -12.31 -11.93 8.48
CA PHE A 50 -12.77 -11.63 9.83
C PHE A 50 -14.28 -11.37 9.83
N PRO A 51 -15.08 -12.10 10.63
CA PRO A 51 -16.53 -11.94 10.70
C PRO A 51 -16.94 -10.70 11.53
N MET A 52 -16.18 -9.62 11.45
CA MET A 52 -16.45 -8.40 12.20
C MET A 52 -17.28 -7.43 11.35
N ARG A 53 -18.28 -6.80 11.97
CA ARG A 53 -19.05 -5.74 11.30
C ARG A 53 -18.12 -4.62 10.85
N TRP A 54 -18.28 -4.15 9.62
CA TRP A 54 -17.44 -3.15 8.96
C TRP A 54 -17.17 -1.91 9.82
N MET A 55 -18.19 -1.33 10.44
CA MET A 55 -18.04 -0.17 11.33
C MET A 55 -17.14 -0.42 12.54
N ILE A 56 -17.25 -1.60 13.16
CA ILE A 56 -16.40 -1.98 14.30
C ILE A 56 -14.95 -2.10 13.82
N PHE A 57 -14.76 -2.67 12.64
CA PHE A 57 -13.44 -2.79 12.03
C PHE A 57 -12.80 -1.41 11.81
N VAL A 58 -13.55 -0.45 11.25
CA VAL A 58 -13.05 0.93 11.05
C VAL A 58 -12.73 1.60 12.39
N LEU A 59 -13.59 1.45 13.40
CA LEU A 59 -13.36 2.02 14.73
C LEU A 59 -12.06 1.52 15.37
N PHE A 60 -11.78 0.21 15.33
CA PHE A 60 -10.52 -0.33 15.84
C PHE A 60 -9.31 0.21 15.08
N GLY A 61 -9.40 0.36 13.76
CA GLY A 61 -8.36 1.00 12.96
C GLY A 61 -8.09 2.45 13.40
N MET A 62 -9.14 3.22 13.67
CA MET A 62 -9.02 4.59 14.19
C MET A 62 -8.36 4.63 15.58
N ILE A 63 -8.67 3.67 16.47
CA ILE A 63 -8.01 3.54 17.78
C ILE A 63 -6.50 3.28 17.61
N LEU A 64 -6.12 2.39 16.68
CA LEU A 64 -4.72 2.13 16.39
C LEU A 64 -4.01 3.35 15.76
N MET A 65 -4.70 4.12 14.91
CA MET A 65 -4.16 5.39 14.41
C MET A 65 -3.99 6.42 15.53
N ALA A 66 -4.91 6.49 16.50
CA ALA A 66 -4.75 7.32 17.68
C ALA A 66 -3.55 6.87 18.51
N PHE A 67 -3.34 5.57 18.68
CA PHE A 67 -2.15 5.01 19.35
C PHE A 67 -0.84 5.42 18.64
N VAL A 68 -0.78 5.31 17.30
CA VAL A 68 0.36 5.80 16.51
C VAL A 68 0.58 7.30 16.75
N THR A 69 -0.49 8.09 16.71
CA THR A 69 -0.43 9.56 16.88
C THR A 69 0.11 9.94 18.25
N LEU A 70 -0.42 9.34 19.32
CA LEU A 70 -0.01 9.61 20.69
C LEU A 70 1.46 9.25 20.91
N THR A 71 1.85 8.06 20.43
CA THR A 71 3.25 7.59 20.52
C THR A 71 4.20 8.49 19.71
N ALA A 72 3.79 8.88 18.50
CA ALA A 72 4.58 9.73 17.64
C ALA A 72 4.74 11.15 18.18
N ARG A 73 3.79 11.63 18.97
CA ARG A 73 3.83 12.97 19.57
C ARG A 73 4.82 13.10 20.73
N THR A 74 5.18 12.00 21.36
CA THR A 74 6.09 12.01 22.52
C THR A 74 7.42 12.67 22.19
N GLY A 75 7.77 13.73 22.94
CA GLY A 75 9.01 14.48 22.75
C GLY A 75 9.03 15.48 21.58
N VAL A 76 7.89 15.70 20.92
CA VAL A 76 7.78 16.64 19.78
C VAL A 76 7.10 17.93 20.22
N LYS A 77 7.82 19.05 20.13
CA LYS A 77 7.30 20.41 20.42
C LYS A 77 7.08 21.26 19.16
N ALA A 78 7.62 20.82 18.03
CA ALA A 78 7.61 21.60 16.81
C ALA A 78 6.24 21.68 16.16
N HIS A 79 5.86 22.87 15.69
CA HIS A 79 4.71 23.06 14.83
C HIS A 79 5.10 22.90 13.36
N VAL A 80 4.22 22.31 12.57
CA VAL A 80 4.44 22.07 11.15
C VAL A 80 3.47 22.91 10.33
N HIS A 81 4.02 23.68 9.41
CA HIS A 81 3.23 24.34 8.37
C HIS A 81 3.04 23.38 7.20
N PHE A 82 1.80 23.09 6.86
CA PHE A 82 1.49 22.21 5.75
C PHE A 82 1.68 22.89 4.39
N HIS A 83 2.07 22.10 3.42
CA HIS A 83 2.09 22.50 2.02
C HIS A 83 0.64 22.69 1.53
N LYS A 84 0.30 23.91 1.12
CA LYS A 84 -1.07 24.29 0.77
C LYS A 84 -1.69 23.39 -0.30
N GLY A 85 -0.91 23.00 -1.32
CA GLY A 85 -1.39 22.12 -2.40
C GLY A 85 -1.71 20.70 -1.90
N MET A 86 -0.83 20.08 -1.07
CA MET A 86 -1.09 18.76 -0.50
C MET A 86 -2.33 18.76 0.39
N ALA A 87 -2.40 19.72 1.33
CA ALA A 87 -3.53 19.84 2.24
C ALA A 87 -4.82 20.18 1.48
N GLY A 88 -4.79 21.13 0.53
CA GLY A 88 -5.95 21.53 -0.25
C GLY A 88 -6.53 20.37 -1.05
N LEU A 89 -5.70 19.63 -1.80
CA LEU A 89 -6.15 18.46 -2.57
C LEU A 89 -6.67 17.36 -1.66
N TRP A 90 -6.03 17.13 -0.51
CA TRP A 90 -6.47 16.13 0.46
C TRP A 90 -7.87 16.42 0.99
N PHE A 91 -8.08 17.64 1.52
CA PHE A 91 -9.36 18.02 2.09
C PHE A 91 -10.47 18.12 1.03
N ALA A 92 -10.13 18.56 -0.20
CA ALA A 92 -11.08 18.56 -1.31
C ALA A 92 -11.49 17.15 -1.70
N LEU A 93 -10.52 16.22 -1.88
CA LEU A 93 -10.76 14.82 -2.20
C LEU A 93 -11.65 14.14 -1.16
N HIS A 94 -11.24 14.17 0.11
CA HIS A 94 -11.97 13.44 1.15
C HIS A 94 -13.25 14.15 1.57
N GLY A 95 -13.32 15.47 1.41
CA GLY A 95 -14.57 16.21 1.53
C GLY A 95 -15.58 15.76 0.48
N MET A 96 -15.13 15.56 -0.78
CA MET A 96 -15.99 15.03 -1.84
C MET A 96 -16.40 13.57 -1.59
N MET A 97 -15.48 12.73 -1.08
CA MET A 97 -15.82 11.36 -0.68
C MET A 97 -16.86 11.32 0.45
N VAL A 98 -16.78 12.24 1.43
CA VAL A 98 -17.80 12.37 2.48
C VAL A 98 -19.14 12.83 1.90
N VAL A 99 -19.14 13.80 0.99
CA VAL A 99 -20.36 14.24 0.29
C VAL A 99 -21.03 13.08 -0.43
N SER A 100 -20.28 12.30 -1.21
CA SER A 100 -20.77 11.08 -1.86
C SER A 100 -21.32 10.07 -0.83
N GLY A 101 -20.57 9.84 0.26
CA GLY A 101 -20.99 8.95 1.33
C GLY A 101 -22.29 9.40 2.04
N LEU A 102 -22.58 10.68 2.11
CA LEU A 102 -23.85 11.20 2.63
C LEU A 102 -25.04 10.91 1.69
N PHE A 103 -24.79 10.87 0.37
CA PHE A 103 -25.82 10.48 -0.59
C PHE A 103 -26.14 8.97 -0.52
N TYR A 104 -25.08 8.13 -0.45
CA TYR A 104 -25.20 6.70 -0.62
C TYR A 104 -24.92 5.87 0.64
N GLN A 105 -24.50 6.49 1.73
CA GLN A 105 -24.16 5.94 3.07
C GLN A 105 -23.06 4.84 3.11
N ASP A 106 -22.74 4.23 2.01
CA ASP A 106 -21.81 3.09 1.92
C ASP A 106 -20.33 3.46 2.17
N TRP A 107 -19.91 4.68 1.81
CA TRP A 107 -18.50 5.10 1.79
C TRP A 107 -18.03 5.91 2.99
N LEU A 108 -18.95 6.29 3.88
CA LEU A 108 -18.64 7.08 5.07
C LEU A 108 -17.60 6.42 5.98
N PRO A 109 -17.68 5.11 6.26
CA PRO A 109 -16.70 4.46 7.13
C PRO A 109 -15.26 4.51 6.60
N GLU A 110 -15.06 4.58 5.29
CA GLU A 110 -13.74 4.73 4.68
C GLU A 110 -13.28 6.19 4.60
N SER A 111 -14.22 7.10 4.31
CA SER A 111 -13.92 8.51 4.09
C SER A 111 -13.57 9.26 5.37
N VAL A 112 -14.26 8.95 6.49
CA VAL A 112 -14.06 9.64 7.77
C VAL A 112 -12.64 9.47 8.34
N PRO A 113 -12.06 8.26 8.42
CA PRO A 113 -10.67 8.10 8.84
C PRO A 113 -9.69 8.88 7.97
N LEU A 114 -9.89 8.88 6.65
CA LEU A 114 -9.05 9.62 5.71
C LEU A 114 -9.15 11.13 5.93
N LEU A 115 -10.35 11.67 6.12
CA LEU A 115 -10.55 13.09 6.32
C LEU A 115 -10.04 13.60 7.68
N VAL A 116 -10.22 12.82 8.75
CA VAL A 116 -10.00 13.29 10.13
C VAL A 116 -8.70 12.73 10.71
N CYS A 117 -8.49 11.41 10.67
CA CYS A 117 -7.36 10.79 11.38
C CYS A 117 -6.02 11.01 10.66
N TYR A 118 -5.97 10.88 9.34
CA TYR A 118 -4.72 11.03 8.60
C TYR A 118 -4.10 12.42 8.69
N PRO A 119 -4.82 13.56 8.58
CA PRO A 119 -4.22 14.88 8.79
C PRO A 119 -3.58 15.04 10.18
N VAL A 120 -4.18 14.45 11.21
CA VAL A 120 -3.59 14.45 12.56
C VAL A 120 -2.31 13.63 12.60
N VAL A 121 -2.33 12.42 12.02
CA VAL A 121 -1.14 11.57 11.90
C VAL A 121 -0.04 12.29 11.11
N PHE A 122 -0.38 12.91 9.97
CA PHE A 122 0.58 13.68 9.17
C PHE A 122 1.20 14.83 9.95
N SER A 123 0.39 15.57 10.73
CA SER A 123 0.90 16.69 11.51
C SER A 123 1.97 16.25 12.52
N VAL A 124 1.74 15.13 13.17
CA VAL A 124 2.65 14.61 14.21
C VAL A 124 3.88 13.95 13.59
N LEU A 125 3.70 13.08 12.60
CA LEU A 125 4.82 12.41 11.94
C LEU A 125 5.73 13.39 11.18
N SER A 126 5.14 14.41 10.53
CA SER A 126 5.91 15.46 9.86
C SER A 126 6.74 16.31 10.81
N ALA A 127 6.39 16.36 12.09
CA ALA A 127 7.11 17.12 13.10
C ALA A 127 8.32 16.36 13.68
N ARG A 128 8.43 15.05 13.40
CA ARG A 128 9.52 14.19 13.90
C ARG A 128 10.73 14.19 12.98
N ASP A 129 11.80 13.54 13.47
CA ASP A 129 12.95 13.15 12.64
C ASP A 129 12.50 12.18 11.54
N ASP A 130 12.88 12.50 10.30
CA ASP A 130 12.44 11.74 9.12
C ASP A 130 13.03 10.34 9.10
N GLU A 131 14.31 10.17 9.47
CA GLU A 131 14.95 8.86 9.44
C GLU A 131 14.39 7.92 10.49
N ASP A 132 14.13 8.42 11.69
CA ASP A 132 13.51 7.64 12.76
C ASP A 132 12.08 7.27 12.41
N THR A 133 11.34 8.19 11.79
CA THR A 133 9.97 7.95 11.33
C THR A 133 9.93 6.88 10.24
N PHE A 134 10.73 7.01 9.17
CA PHE A 134 10.79 5.99 8.12
C PHE A 134 11.28 4.64 8.65
N ARG A 135 12.30 4.64 9.48
CA ARG A 135 12.81 3.41 10.11
C ARG A 135 11.71 2.70 10.92
N ALA A 136 10.93 3.45 11.68
CA ALA A 136 9.85 2.89 12.50
C ALA A 136 8.71 2.35 11.63
N ILE A 137 8.26 3.08 10.60
CA ILE A 137 7.24 2.63 9.65
C ILE A 137 7.69 1.36 8.92
N LEU A 138 8.89 1.37 8.34
CA LEU A 138 9.41 0.24 7.57
C LEU A 138 9.60 -1.02 8.42
N ARG A 139 10.13 -0.87 9.66
CA ARG A 139 10.23 -1.99 10.60
C ARG A 139 8.85 -2.50 11.01
N GLY A 140 7.95 -1.58 11.37
CA GLY A 140 6.58 -1.93 11.73
C GLY A 140 5.90 -2.71 10.62
N ALA A 141 5.97 -2.23 9.38
CA ALA A 141 5.37 -2.87 8.22
C ALA A 141 5.99 -4.24 7.91
N MET A 142 7.32 -4.33 7.90
CA MET A 142 8.01 -5.60 7.65
C MET A 142 7.66 -6.65 8.70
N PHE A 143 7.76 -6.31 9.99
CA PHE A 143 7.48 -7.25 11.07
C PHE A 143 5.99 -7.58 11.20
N ALA A 144 5.09 -6.67 10.79
CA ALA A 144 3.66 -6.94 10.77
C ALA A 144 3.27 -8.01 9.74
N VAL A 145 3.90 -8.00 8.56
CA VAL A 145 3.60 -8.96 7.49
C VAL A 145 4.31 -10.31 7.70
N LEU A 146 5.53 -10.30 8.24
CA LEU A 146 6.37 -11.50 8.38
C LEU A 146 5.66 -12.69 9.06
N PRO A 147 4.92 -12.55 10.18
CA PRO A 147 4.20 -13.66 10.80
C PRO A 147 3.14 -14.28 9.88
N PHE A 148 2.43 -13.46 9.09
CA PHE A 148 1.41 -13.96 8.17
C PHE A 148 2.02 -14.74 6.99
N VAL A 149 3.18 -14.32 6.50
CA VAL A 149 3.94 -15.07 5.49
C VAL A 149 4.42 -16.38 6.08
N ALA A 150 5.01 -16.39 7.27
CA ALA A 150 5.45 -17.59 7.96
C ALA A 150 4.29 -18.57 8.23
N LEU A 151 3.17 -18.06 8.75
CA LEU A 151 1.96 -18.86 9.00
C LEU A 151 1.38 -19.42 7.69
N SER A 152 1.48 -18.68 6.57
CA SER A 152 1.04 -19.19 5.27
C SER A 152 1.80 -20.47 4.88
N TYR A 153 3.11 -20.52 5.07
CA TYR A 153 3.90 -21.72 4.82
C TYR A 153 3.65 -22.86 5.80
N LEU A 154 3.33 -22.52 7.05
CA LEU A 154 3.04 -23.54 8.09
C LEU A 154 1.65 -24.17 7.93
N THR A 155 0.67 -23.39 7.43
CA THR A 155 -0.73 -23.83 7.36
C THR A 155 -1.15 -24.36 6.01
N GLN A 156 -0.47 -23.96 4.95
CA GLN A 156 -0.78 -24.39 3.58
C GLN A 156 0.49 -24.79 2.83
N PRO A 157 0.53 -26.00 2.26
CA PRO A 157 1.68 -26.45 1.50
C PRO A 157 1.93 -25.51 0.32
N LEU A 158 3.21 -25.32 -0.02
CA LEU A 158 3.60 -24.53 -1.16
C LEU A 158 3.12 -25.22 -2.44
N THR A 159 2.22 -24.56 -3.17
CA THR A 159 1.74 -25.03 -4.47
C THR A 159 2.36 -24.19 -5.57
N PHE A 160 2.87 -24.86 -6.60
CA PHE A 160 3.32 -24.24 -7.83
C PHE A 160 2.24 -24.44 -8.88
N GLY A 161 1.68 -23.37 -9.42
CA GLY A 161 0.66 -23.45 -10.46
C GLY A 161 -0.38 -22.33 -10.40
N TYR A 162 -1.23 -22.30 -11.41
CA TYR A 162 -2.36 -21.37 -11.47
C TYR A 162 -3.45 -21.81 -10.47
N PRO A 163 -4.12 -20.93 -9.73
CA PRO A 163 -4.08 -19.46 -9.83
C PRO A 163 -2.96 -18.75 -9.03
N GLY A 164 -1.97 -19.44 -8.52
CA GLY A 164 -0.89 -18.91 -7.70
C GLY A 164 -1.05 -19.18 -6.20
N TYR A 165 0.07 -19.11 -5.48
CA TYR A 165 0.10 -19.36 -4.03
C TYR A 165 -0.61 -18.25 -3.28
N LYS A 166 -1.60 -18.59 -2.49
CA LYS A 166 -2.38 -17.66 -1.65
C LYS A 166 -2.08 -17.77 -0.16
N GLY A 167 -1.44 -18.86 0.27
CA GLY A 167 -1.22 -19.14 1.68
C GLY A 167 -2.52 -19.09 2.48
N MET A 168 -2.47 -18.49 3.67
CA MET A 168 -3.64 -18.30 4.53
C MET A 168 -4.60 -17.18 4.06
N PHE A 169 -4.26 -16.45 2.99
CA PHE A 169 -5.09 -15.35 2.48
C PHE A 169 -6.28 -15.84 1.65
N TYR A 170 -7.28 -14.97 1.50
CA TYR A 170 -8.47 -15.29 0.70
C TYR A 170 -8.11 -15.55 -0.77
N ASN A 171 -7.22 -14.71 -1.31
CA ASN A 171 -6.70 -14.83 -2.67
C ASN A 171 -5.21 -14.49 -2.72
N GLN A 172 -4.57 -14.81 -3.85
CA GLN A 172 -3.15 -14.54 -4.11
C GLN A 172 -2.82 -13.02 -4.12
N ASN A 173 -3.76 -12.16 -4.56
CA ASN A 173 -3.53 -10.71 -4.62
C ASN A 173 -3.36 -10.12 -3.21
N GLY A 174 -4.15 -10.59 -2.23
CA GLY A 174 -4.01 -10.16 -0.84
C GLY A 174 -2.64 -10.49 -0.26
N LEU A 175 -2.14 -11.71 -0.49
CA LEU A 175 -0.79 -12.10 -0.08
C LEU A 175 0.27 -11.28 -0.81
N ALA A 176 0.12 -11.08 -2.13
CA ALA A 176 1.05 -10.29 -2.94
C ALA A 176 1.17 -8.84 -2.47
N MET A 177 0.05 -8.19 -2.15
CA MET A 177 0.01 -6.83 -1.60
C MET A 177 0.77 -6.72 -0.27
N CYS A 178 0.65 -7.72 0.58
CA CYS A 178 1.42 -7.78 1.83
C CYS A 178 2.92 -8.02 1.55
N CYS A 179 3.24 -8.96 0.66
CA CYS A 179 4.62 -9.30 0.32
C CYS A 179 5.38 -8.14 -0.32
N ILE A 180 4.75 -7.34 -1.22
CA ILE A 180 5.43 -6.19 -1.83
C ILE A 180 5.77 -5.11 -0.79
N VAL A 181 4.88 -4.86 0.19
CA VAL A 181 5.14 -3.93 1.31
C VAL A 181 6.28 -4.45 2.19
N MET A 182 6.27 -5.74 2.55
CA MET A 182 7.34 -6.37 3.34
C MET A 182 8.68 -6.33 2.62
N THR A 183 8.71 -6.74 1.35
CA THR A 183 9.93 -6.78 0.53
C THR A 183 10.55 -5.40 0.37
N THR A 184 9.74 -4.39 0.02
CA THR A 184 10.21 -3.01 -0.14
C THR A 184 10.73 -2.45 1.16
N SER A 185 10.00 -2.65 2.26
CA SER A 185 10.43 -2.22 3.59
C SER A 185 11.76 -2.85 3.99
N ALA A 186 11.91 -4.16 3.77
CA ALA A 186 13.12 -4.90 4.08
C ALA A 186 14.33 -4.47 3.21
N LEU A 187 14.12 -4.23 1.91
CA LEU A 187 15.16 -3.73 1.01
C LEU A 187 15.67 -2.33 1.40
N LEU A 188 14.76 -1.41 1.73
CA LEU A 188 15.12 -0.06 2.20
C LEU A 188 15.88 -0.11 3.53
N LEU A 189 15.46 -0.97 4.47
CA LEU A 189 16.15 -1.19 5.74
C LEU A 189 17.52 -1.85 5.55
N ALA A 190 17.64 -2.79 4.61
CA ALA A 190 18.92 -3.43 4.25
C ALA A 190 19.87 -2.40 3.63
N TYR A 191 19.39 -1.56 2.71
CA TYR A 191 20.15 -0.46 2.12
C TYR A 191 20.66 0.51 3.18
N ALA A 192 19.79 0.97 4.09
CA ALA A 192 20.15 1.84 5.18
C ALA A 192 21.18 1.18 6.14
N SER A 193 21.02 -0.10 6.43
CA SER A 193 21.97 -0.85 7.27
C SER A 193 23.33 -1.02 6.61
N PHE A 194 23.36 -1.19 5.28
CA PHE A 194 24.61 -1.25 4.51
C PHE A 194 25.35 0.10 4.57
N THR A 195 24.66 1.22 4.35
CA THR A 195 25.27 2.56 4.41
C THR A 195 25.80 2.87 5.81
N GLN A 196 25.12 2.39 6.86
CA GLN A 196 25.51 2.52 8.26
C GLN A 196 26.54 1.46 8.73
N LYS A 197 27.01 0.57 7.83
CA LYS A 197 27.93 -0.52 8.13
C LYS A 197 27.43 -1.52 9.20
N LYS A 198 26.13 -1.71 9.32
CA LYS A 198 25.49 -2.64 10.26
C LYS A 198 25.25 -4.01 9.58
N SER A 199 26.31 -4.80 9.40
CA SER A 199 26.28 -6.04 8.58
C SER A 199 25.25 -7.06 9.07
N LYS A 200 25.11 -7.29 10.38
CA LYS A 200 24.11 -8.23 10.93
C LYS A 200 22.68 -7.82 10.58
N ALA A 201 22.37 -6.54 10.75
CA ALA A 201 21.03 -6.00 10.42
C ALA A 201 20.79 -6.08 8.90
N MET A 202 21.79 -5.76 8.07
CA MET A 202 21.70 -5.89 6.62
C MET A 202 21.35 -7.31 6.19
N ILE A 203 22.02 -8.33 6.76
CA ILE A 203 21.76 -9.74 6.45
C ILE A 203 20.35 -10.13 6.88
N ALA A 204 19.91 -9.75 8.09
CA ALA A 204 18.58 -10.07 8.59
C ALA A 204 17.48 -9.44 7.71
N TYR A 205 17.59 -8.15 7.36
CA TYR A 205 16.64 -7.50 6.47
C TYR A 205 16.72 -8.06 5.04
N GLY A 206 17.91 -8.41 4.56
CA GLY A 206 18.09 -9.09 3.28
C GLY A 206 17.37 -10.44 3.22
N ALA A 207 17.45 -11.25 4.28
CA ALA A 207 16.72 -12.51 4.39
C ALA A 207 15.19 -12.29 4.38
N CYS A 208 14.68 -11.29 5.09
CA CYS A 208 13.25 -10.91 5.02
C CYS A 208 12.84 -10.45 3.62
N ALA A 209 13.71 -9.70 2.92
CA ALA A 209 13.46 -9.27 1.55
C ALA A 209 13.41 -10.47 0.58
N LEU A 210 14.33 -11.43 0.71
CA LEU A 210 14.34 -12.67 -0.08
C LEU A 210 13.07 -13.50 0.15
N LEU A 211 12.68 -13.69 1.40
CA LEU A 211 11.46 -14.43 1.73
C LEU A 211 10.23 -13.74 1.14
N GLY A 212 10.10 -12.40 1.30
CA GLY A 212 8.98 -11.64 0.75
C GLY A 212 8.95 -11.67 -0.78
N ALA A 213 10.11 -11.50 -1.44
CA ALA A 213 10.20 -11.53 -2.90
C ALA A 213 9.90 -12.93 -3.46
N PHE A 214 10.41 -13.99 -2.84
CA PHE A 214 10.10 -15.35 -3.21
C PHE A 214 8.59 -15.63 -3.10
N THR A 215 7.99 -15.28 -1.96
CA THR A 215 6.54 -15.42 -1.77
C THR A 215 5.76 -14.62 -2.80
N LEU A 216 6.19 -13.37 -3.08
CA LEU A 216 5.57 -12.51 -4.09
C LEU A 216 5.55 -13.17 -5.47
N VAL A 217 6.66 -13.75 -5.90
CA VAL A 217 6.74 -14.48 -7.18
C VAL A 217 5.78 -15.66 -7.21
N MET A 218 5.70 -16.43 -6.12
CA MET A 218 4.78 -17.58 -6.02
C MET A 218 3.30 -17.19 -6.11
N THR A 219 2.94 -15.95 -5.81
CA THR A 219 1.54 -15.49 -5.96
C THR A 219 1.09 -15.31 -7.40
N LEU A 220 1.99 -15.26 -8.37
CA LEU A 220 1.72 -14.99 -9.79
C LEU A 220 0.99 -13.66 -10.07
N THR A 221 0.95 -12.74 -9.10
CA THR A 221 0.20 -11.49 -9.20
C THR A 221 0.97 -10.47 -10.04
N ARG A 222 0.53 -10.27 -11.29
CA ARG A 222 1.21 -9.41 -12.29
C ARG A 222 1.41 -7.98 -11.81
N SER A 223 0.39 -7.36 -11.20
CA SER A 223 0.46 -5.98 -10.68
C SER A 223 1.54 -5.80 -9.61
N SER A 224 1.64 -6.75 -8.68
CA SER A 224 2.64 -6.69 -7.62
C SER A 224 4.05 -7.02 -8.13
N LEU A 225 4.19 -7.87 -9.14
CA LEU A 225 5.48 -8.09 -9.83
C LEU A 225 5.93 -6.87 -10.60
N LEU A 226 5.01 -6.16 -11.28
CA LEU A 226 5.29 -4.88 -11.95
C LEU A 226 5.73 -3.81 -10.93
N ALA A 227 5.03 -3.72 -9.79
CA ALA A 227 5.41 -2.82 -8.71
C ALA A 227 6.78 -3.17 -8.12
N PHE A 228 7.09 -4.45 -7.99
CA PHE A 228 8.41 -4.92 -7.55
C PHE A 228 9.51 -4.48 -8.53
N ALA A 229 9.32 -4.61 -9.83
CA ALA A 229 10.25 -4.12 -10.84
C ALA A 229 10.45 -2.58 -10.73
N GLY A 230 9.37 -1.82 -10.52
CA GLY A 230 9.43 -0.37 -10.27
C GLY A 230 10.25 -0.02 -9.03
N VAL A 231 10.04 -0.73 -7.92
CA VAL A 231 10.82 -0.56 -6.68
C VAL A 231 12.30 -0.85 -6.90
N ILE A 232 12.63 -1.93 -7.62
CA ILE A 232 14.02 -2.27 -7.95
C ILE A 232 14.67 -1.17 -8.80
N ALA A 233 13.97 -0.62 -9.78
CA ALA A 233 14.46 0.50 -10.58
C ALA A 233 14.76 1.73 -9.72
N ILE A 234 13.84 2.11 -8.81
CA ILE A 234 14.04 3.23 -7.88
C ILE A 234 15.23 2.98 -6.96
N LEU A 235 15.36 1.76 -6.39
CA LEU A 235 16.50 1.42 -5.54
C LEU A 235 17.81 1.43 -6.30
N THR A 236 17.83 0.98 -7.56
CA THR A 236 19.00 1.05 -8.43
C THR A 236 19.43 2.51 -8.62
N CYS A 237 18.50 3.40 -8.94
CA CYS A 237 18.76 4.84 -9.02
C CYS A 237 19.25 5.41 -7.68
N ALA A 238 18.65 4.96 -6.56
CA ALA A 238 19.05 5.40 -5.22
C ALA A 238 20.48 4.96 -4.86
N VAL A 239 20.88 3.76 -5.27
CA VAL A 239 22.25 3.26 -5.07
C VAL A 239 23.26 4.04 -5.91
N ILE A 240 22.92 4.33 -7.18
CA ILE A 240 23.81 5.06 -8.11
C ILE A 240 23.98 6.52 -7.69
N ALA A 241 22.86 7.21 -7.40
CA ALA A 241 22.84 8.65 -7.13
C ALA A 241 22.95 9.01 -5.63
N GLY A 242 22.90 8.02 -4.75
CA GLY A 242 22.86 8.21 -3.29
C GLY A 242 24.22 8.33 -2.63
N SER A 243 24.23 8.13 -1.29
CA SER A 243 25.41 8.29 -0.43
C SER A 243 26.24 7.02 -0.24
N ALA A 244 25.93 5.93 -0.94
CA ALA A 244 26.60 4.66 -0.76
C ALA A 244 28.09 4.73 -1.12
N LYS A 245 28.99 4.45 -0.16
CA LYS A 245 30.44 4.47 -0.36
C LYS A 245 30.96 3.39 -1.30
N ARG A 246 30.17 2.36 -1.57
CA ARG A 246 30.52 1.20 -2.43
C ARG A 246 29.32 0.82 -3.31
N PRO A 247 28.89 1.70 -4.23
CA PRO A 247 27.70 1.46 -5.04
C PRO A 247 27.82 0.17 -5.87
N GLY A 248 29.00 -0.16 -6.42
CA GLY A 248 29.19 -1.37 -7.20
C GLY A 248 28.87 -2.68 -6.45
N ARG A 249 29.20 -2.77 -5.15
CA ARG A 249 28.84 -3.96 -4.35
C ARG A 249 27.34 -4.08 -4.12
N LEU A 250 26.66 -2.96 -3.87
CA LEU A 250 25.22 -2.92 -3.70
C LEU A 250 24.51 -3.26 -5.01
N LEU A 251 24.97 -2.72 -6.14
CA LEU A 251 24.45 -3.06 -7.45
C LEU A 251 24.63 -4.53 -7.77
N ALA A 252 25.79 -5.13 -7.43
CA ALA A 252 26.01 -6.57 -7.60
C ALA A 252 25.05 -7.40 -6.74
N LEU A 253 24.86 -7.04 -5.45
CA LEU A 253 23.90 -7.72 -4.58
C LEU A 253 22.46 -7.57 -5.09
N LEU A 254 22.09 -6.40 -5.57
CA LEU A 254 20.77 -6.15 -6.14
C LEU A 254 20.57 -6.91 -7.45
N ALA A 255 21.61 -6.99 -8.30
CA ALA A 255 21.57 -7.79 -9.53
C ALA A 255 21.40 -9.28 -9.23
N VAL A 256 22.14 -9.84 -8.25
CA VAL A 256 21.96 -11.23 -7.80
C VAL A 256 20.54 -11.43 -7.27
N PHE A 257 20.03 -10.52 -6.45
CA PHE A 257 18.68 -10.58 -5.94
C PHE A 257 17.62 -10.60 -7.07
N VAL A 258 17.77 -9.74 -8.09
CA VAL A 258 16.89 -9.70 -9.26
C VAL A 258 17.02 -10.98 -10.11
N LEU A 259 18.23 -11.49 -10.29
CA LEU A 259 18.44 -12.74 -11.04
C LEU A 259 17.76 -13.92 -10.34
N VAL A 260 17.93 -14.05 -9.03
CA VAL A 260 17.39 -15.18 -8.26
C VAL A 260 15.87 -15.08 -8.12
N CYS A 261 15.35 -13.92 -7.65
CA CYS A 261 13.92 -13.78 -7.36
C CYS A 261 13.10 -13.32 -8.56
N GLY A 262 13.66 -12.48 -9.45
CA GLY A 262 12.98 -11.97 -10.62
C GLY A 262 13.01 -12.95 -11.78
N ILE A 263 14.16 -13.05 -12.44
CA ILE A 263 14.25 -13.83 -13.69
C ILE A 263 14.06 -15.32 -13.42
N GLY A 264 14.76 -15.89 -12.42
CA GLY A 264 14.63 -17.31 -12.06
C GLY A 264 13.22 -17.65 -11.60
N GLY A 265 12.66 -16.86 -10.68
CA GLY A 265 11.32 -17.06 -10.18
C GLY A 265 10.25 -16.91 -11.26
N VAL A 266 10.31 -15.85 -12.07
CA VAL A 266 9.35 -15.63 -13.18
C VAL A 266 9.43 -16.77 -14.20
N LYS A 267 10.62 -17.20 -14.58
CA LYS A 267 10.76 -18.31 -15.54
C LYS A 267 10.12 -19.60 -15.01
N ILE A 268 10.48 -20.04 -13.79
CA ILE A 268 9.90 -21.24 -13.16
C ILE A 268 8.38 -21.13 -13.11
N THR A 269 7.87 -19.95 -12.78
CA THR A 269 6.45 -19.68 -12.66
C THR A 269 5.76 -19.78 -14.02
N MET A 270 6.33 -19.16 -15.06
CA MET A 270 5.75 -19.22 -16.42
C MET A 270 5.78 -20.64 -16.98
N ASP A 271 6.84 -21.39 -16.74
CA ASP A 271 6.92 -22.80 -17.16
C ASP A 271 5.79 -23.61 -16.49
N LYS A 272 5.54 -23.40 -15.19
CA LYS A 272 4.45 -24.08 -14.46
C LYS A 272 3.05 -23.65 -14.92
N VAL A 273 2.85 -22.37 -15.25
CA VAL A 273 1.59 -21.89 -15.82
C VAL A 273 1.32 -22.54 -17.19
N ASN A 274 2.35 -22.64 -18.03
CA ASN A 274 2.21 -23.30 -19.32
C ASN A 274 1.92 -24.79 -19.17
N GLU A 275 2.62 -25.51 -18.26
CA GLU A 275 2.32 -26.91 -17.95
C GLU A 275 0.87 -27.10 -17.50
N ALA A 276 0.36 -26.24 -16.59
CA ALA A 276 -1.01 -26.28 -16.12
C ALA A 276 -2.02 -26.03 -17.27
N TYR A 277 -1.74 -25.06 -18.13
CA TYR A 277 -2.61 -24.74 -19.27
C TYR A 277 -2.68 -25.89 -20.28
N VAL A 278 -1.56 -26.55 -20.58
CA VAL A 278 -1.54 -27.73 -21.45
C VAL A 278 -2.35 -28.87 -20.83
N ALA A 279 -2.19 -29.10 -19.52
CA ALA A 279 -2.95 -30.14 -18.81
C ALA A 279 -4.47 -29.85 -18.83
N ASP A 280 -4.90 -28.61 -18.65
CA ASP A 280 -6.30 -28.20 -18.73
C ASP A 280 -6.88 -28.40 -20.15
N TYR A 281 -6.10 -28.10 -21.19
CA TYR A 281 -6.49 -28.34 -22.57
C TYR A 281 -6.62 -29.85 -22.86
N GLU A 282 -5.64 -30.68 -22.47
CA GLU A 282 -5.68 -32.13 -22.62
C GLU A 282 -6.89 -32.74 -21.88
N LEU A 283 -7.21 -32.24 -20.68
CA LEU A 283 -8.40 -32.65 -19.95
C LEU A 283 -9.70 -32.28 -20.69
N ALA A 284 -9.76 -31.07 -21.27
CA ALA A 284 -10.93 -30.62 -22.05
C ALA A 284 -11.12 -31.48 -23.31
N VAL A 285 -10.05 -31.85 -24.01
CA VAL A 285 -10.07 -32.78 -25.16
C VAL A 285 -10.57 -34.16 -24.75
N SER A 286 -10.03 -34.71 -23.64
CA SER A 286 -10.46 -36.01 -23.13
C SER A 286 -11.92 -36.02 -22.72
N ASN A 287 -12.43 -34.94 -22.11
CA ASN A 287 -13.82 -34.79 -21.75
C ASN A 287 -14.73 -34.66 -22.99
N TYR A 288 -14.29 -34.00 -24.07
CA TYR A 288 -14.99 -33.96 -25.34
C TYR A 288 -15.10 -35.36 -25.94
N GLU A 289 -14.02 -36.10 -26.02
CA GLU A 289 -13.98 -37.44 -26.56
C GLU A 289 -14.86 -38.42 -25.77
N LYS A 290 -14.91 -38.27 -24.45
CA LYS A 290 -15.60 -39.22 -23.57
C LYS A 290 -17.07 -38.89 -23.34
N TYR A 291 -17.40 -37.59 -23.27
CA TYR A 291 -18.75 -37.14 -22.87
C TYR A 291 -19.39 -36.17 -23.86
N GLY A 292 -18.73 -35.83 -24.97
CA GLY A 292 -19.24 -34.84 -25.93
C GLY A 292 -19.30 -33.41 -25.39
N SER A 293 -18.61 -33.13 -24.27
CA SER A 293 -18.59 -31.79 -23.66
C SER A 293 -17.84 -30.80 -24.54
N PRO A 294 -18.34 -29.58 -24.82
CA PRO A 294 -17.68 -28.64 -25.72
C PRO A 294 -16.31 -28.25 -25.16
N ILE A 295 -15.29 -28.19 -26.05
CA ILE A 295 -13.95 -27.71 -25.69
C ILE A 295 -14.02 -26.18 -25.58
N THR A 296 -13.94 -25.66 -24.35
CA THR A 296 -13.99 -24.21 -24.06
C THR A 296 -12.60 -23.58 -23.92
N VAL A 297 -11.54 -24.40 -23.94
CA VAL A 297 -10.15 -23.96 -23.81
C VAL A 297 -9.55 -23.88 -25.21
N LEU A 298 -8.93 -22.75 -25.56
CA LEU A 298 -8.23 -22.58 -26.85
C LEU A 298 -7.02 -23.51 -26.92
N ARG A 299 -6.65 -23.91 -28.13
CA ARG A 299 -5.37 -24.63 -28.32
C ARG A 299 -4.20 -23.75 -27.85
N PRO A 300 -3.15 -24.34 -27.22
CA PRO A 300 -2.00 -23.56 -26.77
C PRO A 300 -1.36 -22.69 -27.86
N GLU A 301 -1.41 -23.15 -29.12
CA GLU A 301 -0.86 -22.50 -30.31
C GLU A 301 -1.76 -21.35 -30.83
N GLU A 302 -3.03 -21.35 -30.50
CA GLU A 302 -4.03 -20.37 -30.95
C GLU A 302 -4.24 -19.24 -29.93
N ARG A 303 -3.53 -19.29 -28.81
CA ARG A 303 -3.65 -18.31 -27.72
C ARG A 303 -3.08 -16.97 -28.15
N THR A 304 -3.96 -16.05 -28.54
CA THR A 304 -3.60 -14.64 -28.75
C THR A 304 -3.71 -13.87 -27.45
N ILE A 305 -2.74 -12.99 -27.19
CA ILE A 305 -2.79 -12.10 -26.01
C ILE A 305 -3.81 -11.00 -26.31
N SER A 306 -4.98 -11.07 -25.67
CA SER A 306 -6.00 -10.02 -25.71
C SER A 306 -5.78 -8.96 -24.63
N MET A 307 -6.49 -7.83 -24.72
CA MET A 307 -6.50 -6.82 -23.64
C MET A 307 -7.10 -7.39 -22.36
N ASP A 308 -8.05 -8.30 -22.45
CA ASP A 308 -8.65 -9.00 -21.29
C ASP A 308 -7.60 -9.90 -20.63
N ASP A 309 -6.79 -10.64 -21.41
CA ASP A 309 -5.66 -11.41 -20.87
C ASP A 309 -4.64 -10.54 -20.16
N LEU A 310 -4.30 -9.37 -20.74
CA LEU A 310 -3.35 -8.42 -20.13
C LEU A 310 -3.91 -7.83 -18.83
N THR A 311 -5.19 -7.52 -18.79
CA THR A 311 -5.85 -6.89 -17.65
C THR A 311 -6.48 -7.89 -16.69
N SER A 312 -6.40 -9.22 -16.97
CA SER A 312 -7.07 -10.27 -16.20
C SER A 312 -8.59 -10.04 -16.14
N ASP A 313 -9.23 -9.91 -17.29
CA ASP A 313 -10.67 -9.68 -17.51
C ASP A 313 -11.22 -8.37 -16.90
N ARG A 314 -10.34 -7.38 -16.64
CA ARG A 314 -10.74 -6.10 -16.03
C ARG A 314 -11.07 -5.01 -17.04
N TRP A 315 -10.72 -5.19 -18.29
CA TRP A 315 -10.96 -4.18 -19.32
C TRP A 315 -12.44 -3.84 -19.47
N GLY A 316 -13.30 -4.88 -19.53
CA GLY A 316 -14.74 -4.71 -19.58
C GLY A 316 -15.30 -3.94 -18.36
N ILE A 317 -14.79 -4.25 -17.15
CA ILE A 317 -15.17 -3.53 -15.92
C ILE A 317 -14.78 -2.05 -16.01
N TRP A 318 -13.59 -1.74 -16.51
CA TRP A 318 -13.12 -0.35 -16.64
C TRP A 318 -13.91 0.44 -17.67
N MET A 319 -14.24 -0.18 -18.81
CA MET A 319 -15.12 0.45 -19.80
C MET A 319 -16.51 0.74 -19.23
N THR A 320 -17.10 -0.21 -18.48
CA THR A 320 -18.38 -0.02 -17.80
C THR A 320 -18.32 1.15 -16.80
N VAL A 321 -17.22 1.28 -16.02
CA VAL A 321 -17.02 2.43 -15.13
C VAL A 321 -17.01 3.73 -15.92
N LEU A 322 -16.28 3.78 -17.05
CA LEU A 322 -16.16 4.99 -17.88
C LEU A 322 -17.48 5.41 -18.53
N GLU A 323 -18.32 4.45 -18.92
CA GLU A 323 -19.63 4.68 -19.52
C GLU A 323 -20.68 5.21 -18.52
N ASN A 324 -20.44 5.00 -17.22
CA ASN A 324 -21.40 5.29 -16.16
C ASN A 324 -20.84 6.29 -15.15
N LEU A 325 -20.12 7.31 -15.62
CA LEU A 325 -19.53 8.33 -14.76
C LEU A 325 -20.61 9.32 -14.27
N THR A 326 -20.60 9.60 -12.97
CA THR A 326 -21.43 10.62 -12.33
C THR A 326 -20.57 11.59 -11.52
N TRP A 327 -21.10 12.75 -11.18
CA TRP A 327 -20.36 13.73 -10.39
C TRP A 327 -20.23 13.35 -8.90
N ASN A 328 -21.23 12.63 -8.35
CA ASN A 328 -21.35 12.29 -6.93
C ASN A 328 -21.16 10.80 -6.62
N GLY A 329 -20.87 9.96 -7.63
CA GLY A 329 -20.63 8.53 -7.45
C GLY A 329 -21.88 7.67 -7.52
N HIS A 330 -21.77 6.43 -7.01
CA HIS A 330 -22.80 5.41 -7.08
C HIS A 330 -22.89 4.60 -5.78
N GLU A 331 -24.01 3.92 -5.57
CA GLU A 331 -24.10 2.84 -4.60
C GLU A 331 -23.24 1.65 -5.02
N SER A 332 -22.65 0.96 -4.05
CA SER A 332 -21.83 -0.23 -4.29
C SER A 332 -22.59 -1.36 -5.00
N SER A 333 -23.92 -1.38 -4.84
CA SER A 333 -24.80 -2.41 -5.43
C SER A 333 -24.96 -2.30 -6.95
N ILE A 334 -24.77 -1.13 -7.56
CA ILE A 334 -24.98 -0.93 -9.00
C ILE A 334 -23.90 -1.64 -9.83
N VAL A 335 -22.66 -1.71 -9.35
CA VAL A 335 -21.59 -2.49 -10.00
C VAL A 335 -21.93 -3.98 -10.06
N ARG A 336 -22.76 -4.48 -9.16
CA ARG A 336 -23.22 -5.87 -9.14
C ARG A 336 -24.11 -6.22 -10.33
N GLU A 337 -25.00 -5.32 -10.72
CA GLU A 337 -25.99 -5.58 -11.78
C GLU A 337 -25.36 -5.57 -13.16
N TRP A 338 -24.30 -4.80 -13.39
CA TRP A 338 -23.70 -4.67 -14.71
C TRP A 338 -22.80 -5.82 -15.10
N VAL A 339 -22.13 -6.44 -14.15
CA VAL A 339 -21.28 -7.61 -14.40
C VAL A 339 -22.07 -8.90 -14.37
N ALA A 340 -23.27 -8.90 -13.75
CA ALA A 340 -24.17 -10.05 -13.72
C ALA A 340 -24.84 -10.35 -15.09
N LYS A 341 -24.65 -9.52 -16.12
CA LYS A 341 -25.21 -9.77 -17.46
C LYS A 341 -24.60 -10.96 -18.20
N ASP A 342 -23.47 -11.49 -17.73
CA ASP A 342 -22.83 -12.67 -18.31
C ASP A 342 -23.22 -14.01 -17.65
N GLY A 343 -24.36 -14.09 -17.00
CA GLY A 343 -25.06 -15.37 -16.80
C GLY A 343 -24.92 -16.05 -15.45
N ASP A 344 -23.95 -15.70 -14.57
CA ASP A 344 -23.82 -16.29 -13.24
C ASP A 344 -24.08 -15.24 -12.15
N GLY A 345 -25.33 -15.06 -11.79
CA GLY A 345 -25.81 -14.06 -10.84
C GLY A 345 -25.00 -13.98 -9.55
N GLU A 346 -24.83 -12.73 -9.04
CA GLU A 346 -24.36 -12.36 -7.70
C GLU A 346 -22.83 -12.33 -7.45
N ARG A 347 -21.98 -11.96 -8.37
CA ARG A 347 -20.59 -11.63 -8.03
C ARG A 347 -20.39 -10.13 -7.88
N LEU A 348 -19.99 -9.71 -6.67
CA LEU A 348 -19.52 -8.37 -6.37
C LEU A 348 -18.18 -8.11 -7.07
N TYR A 349 -18.20 -7.30 -8.09
CA TYR A 349 -16.97 -6.81 -8.66
C TYR A 349 -16.74 -5.38 -8.19
N ASN A 350 -15.59 -5.14 -7.57
CA ASN A 350 -15.07 -3.78 -7.44
C ASN A 350 -14.37 -3.40 -8.76
N ALA A 351 -14.05 -2.14 -8.97
CA ALA A 351 -13.37 -1.69 -10.19
C ALA A 351 -11.97 -2.33 -10.39
N HIS A 352 -11.43 -3.05 -9.40
CA HIS A 352 -10.06 -3.57 -9.40
C HIS A 352 -9.02 -2.54 -9.88
N ASN A 353 -9.24 -1.27 -9.52
CA ASN A 353 -8.41 -0.14 -9.84
C ASN A 353 -8.71 0.96 -8.82
N ALA A 354 -7.70 1.46 -8.13
CA ALA A 354 -7.88 2.47 -7.08
C ALA A 354 -8.48 3.78 -7.61
N PHE A 355 -8.07 4.21 -8.81
CA PHE A 355 -8.53 5.45 -9.42
C PHE A 355 -9.95 5.30 -9.96
N PHE A 356 -10.23 4.26 -10.73
CA PHE A 356 -11.59 3.98 -11.23
C PHE A 356 -12.55 3.65 -10.10
N GLY A 357 -12.08 2.96 -9.04
CA GLY A 357 -12.88 2.70 -7.86
C GLY A 357 -13.35 3.98 -7.18
N VAL A 358 -12.43 4.93 -6.93
CA VAL A 358 -12.80 6.24 -6.34
C VAL A 358 -13.66 7.05 -7.31
N THR A 359 -13.33 7.04 -8.62
CA THR A 359 -14.13 7.76 -9.64
C THR A 359 -15.55 7.25 -9.69
N TYR A 360 -15.75 5.94 -9.68
CA TYR A 360 -17.07 5.33 -9.73
C TYR A 360 -17.85 5.54 -8.42
N ASN A 361 -17.22 5.18 -7.30
CA ASN A 361 -17.88 5.18 -6.00
C ASN A 361 -18.15 6.60 -5.45
N ASN A 362 -17.23 7.55 -5.71
CA ASN A 362 -17.27 8.88 -5.12
C ASN A 362 -17.39 10.01 -6.15
N GLY A 363 -17.55 9.66 -7.43
CA GLY A 363 -17.76 10.60 -8.52
C GLY A 363 -16.47 11.06 -9.22
N VAL A 364 -16.63 11.58 -10.44
CA VAL A 364 -15.52 12.02 -11.31
C VAL A 364 -14.64 13.07 -10.63
N ILE A 365 -15.25 13.98 -9.85
CA ILE A 365 -14.50 15.03 -9.14
C ILE A 365 -13.52 14.40 -8.15
N ALA A 366 -13.98 13.41 -7.37
CA ALA A 366 -13.11 12.70 -6.41
C ALA A 366 -11.99 11.94 -7.12
N GLY A 367 -12.29 11.27 -8.25
CA GLY A 367 -11.28 10.59 -9.07
C GLY A 367 -10.20 11.50 -9.60
N LEU A 368 -10.58 12.66 -10.14
CA LEU A 368 -9.64 13.68 -10.63
C LEU A 368 -8.79 14.27 -9.49
N LEU A 369 -9.39 14.51 -8.32
CA LEU A 369 -8.67 14.97 -7.14
C LEU A 369 -7.67 13.93 -6.62
N LEU A 370 -8.03 12.64 -6.64
CA LEU A 370 -7.09 11.55 -6.31
C LEU A 370 -5.92 11.50 -7.28
N ALA A 371 -6.19 11.61 -8.59
CA ALA A 371 -5.15 11.65 -9.59
C ALA A 371 -4.22 12.86 -9.39
N ALA A 372 -4.77 14.05 -9.18
CA ALA A 372 -4.01 15.27 -8.91
C ALA A 372 -3.18 15.17 -7.62
N TYR A 373 -3.77 14.61 -6.54
CA TYR A 373 -3.05 14.37 -5.28
C TYR A 373 -1.88 13.40 -5.50
N THR A 374 -2.12 12.31 -6.23
CA THR A 374 -1.08 11.31 -6.51
C THR A 374 0.07 11.90 -7.34
N VAL A 375 -0.23 12.68 -8.37
CA VAL A 375 0.79 13.38 -9.18
C VAL A 375 1.61 14.33 -8.29
N LEU A 376 0.96 15.12 -7.44
CA LEU A 376 1.65 16.02 -6.53
C LEU A 376 2.50 15.25 -5.51
N ALA A 377 2.01 14.13 -5.00
CA ALA A 377 2.76 13.26 -4.09
C ALA A 377 4.03 12.70 -4.77
N VAL A 378 3.93 12.28 -6.04
CA VAL A 378 5.10 11.83 -6.83
C VAL A 378 6.11 12.99 -6.99
N ILE A 379 5.65 14.17 -7.42
CA ILE A 379 6.52 15.34 -7.60
C ILE A 379 7.26 15.65 -6.29
N ARG A 380 6.56 15.69 -5.17
CA ARG A 380 7.18 15.97 -3.86
C ARG A 380 8.09 14.85 -3.39
N SER A 381 7.77 13.58 -3.70
CA SER A 381 8.65 12.44 -3.41
C SER A 381 9.96 12.53 -4.20
N VAL A 382 9.89 12.91 -5.47
CA VAL A 382 11.09 13.16 -6.30
C VAL A 382 11.90 14.33 -5.75
N GLN A 383 11.26 15.45 -5.41
CA GLN A 383 11.93 16.60 -4.80
C GLN A 383 12.61 16.21 -3.47
N TYR A 384 11.89 15.49 -2.60
CA TYR A 384 12.43 14.99 -1.33
C TYR A 384 13.64 14.09 -1.57
N TYR A 385 13.54 13.14 -2.50
CA TYR A 385 14.65 12.27 -2.86
C TYR A 385 15.87 13.07 -3.34
N TRP A 386 15.71 14.00 -4.28
CA TRP A 386 16.82 14.81 -4.79
C TRP A 386 17.51 15.65 -3.73
N MET A 387 16.75 16.21 -2.80
CA MET A 387 17.29 17.01 -1.69
C MET A 387 18.08 16.15 -0.70
N HIS A 388 17.62 14.92 -0.42
CA HIS A 388 18.16 14.12 0.69
C HIS A 388 18.95 12.88 0.25
N ARG A 389 19.08 12.60 -1.05
CA ARG A 389 19.73 11.38 -1.55
C ARG A 389 21.18 11.16 -1.08
N LYS A 390 21.89 12.23 -0.72
CA LYS A 390 23.29 12.16 -0.24
C LYS A 390 23.39 12.14 1.29
N THR A 391 22.36 12.59 1.99
CA THR A 391 22.35 12.74 3.45
C THR A 391 21.58 11.65 4.15
N SER A 392 20.50 11.13 3.54
CA SER A 392 19.66 10.10 4.12
C SER A 392 19.57 8.84 3.27
N ALA A 393 19.79 7.69 3.90
CA ALA A 393 19.59 6.38 3.28
C ALA A 393 18.10 6.06 3.03
N TYR A 394 17.20 6.78 3.67
CA TYR A 394 15.75 6.62 3.55
C TYR A 394 15.10 7.56 2.53
N ALA A 395 15.89 8.40 1.85
CA ALA A 395 15.38 9.41 0.93
C ALA A 395 14.46 8.85 -0.18
N ALA A 396 14.70 7.60 -0.63
CA ALA A 396 13.90 6.94 -1.66
C ALA A 396 12.56 6.37 -1.14
N THR A 397 12.32 6.34 0.17
CA THR A 397 11.15 5.67 0.77
C THR A 397 9.83 6.20 0.23
N PRO A 398 9.54 7.52 0.22
CA PRO A 398 8.27 8.02 -0.30
C PRO A 398 8.06 7.67 -1.78
N LEU A 399 9.11 7.75 -2.59
CA LEU A 399 9.05 7.46 -4.03
C LEU A 399 8.80 5.97 -4.29
N ALA A 400 9.42 5.07 -3.54
CA ALA A 400 9.20 3.62 -3.65
C ALA A 400 7.73 3.25 -3.33
N PHE A 401 7.16 3.82 -2.28
CA PHE A 401 5.77 3.56 -1.93
C PHE A 401 4.77 4.28 -2.85
N CYS A 402 5.11 5.42 -3.46
CA CYS A 402 4.35 5.99 -4.58
C CYS A 402 4.28 5.01 -5.76
N ALA A 403 5.41 4.41 -6.14
CA ALA A 403 5.44 3.44 -7.23
C ALA A 403 4.57 2.20 -6.92
N ILE A 404 4.65 1.66 -5.71
CA ILE A 404 3.78 0.55 -5.28
C ILE A 404 2.32 0.96 -5.38
N PHE A 405 1.95 2.11 -4.79
CA PHE A 405 0.57 2.58 -4.80
C PHE A 405 0.01 2.74 -6.21
N ILE A 406 0.77 3.37 -7.12
CA ILE A 406 0.35 3.58 -8.50
C ILE A 406 0.26 2.26 -9.25
N LEU A 407 1.35 1.47 -9.27
CA LEU A 407 1.43 0.28 -10.10
C LEU A 407 0.50 -0.85 -9.64
N VAL A 408 0.34 -1.04 -8.32
CA VAL A 408 -0.67 -1.97 -7.82
C VAL A 408 -2.06 -1.36 -7.92
N GLY A 409 -2.22 -0.07 -7.62
CA GLY A 409 -3.49 0.65 -7.65
C GLY A 409 -4.13 0.75 -9.04
N MET A 410 -3.35 0.61 -10.12
CA MET A 410 -3.91 0.47 -11.47
C MET A 410 -4.66 -0.85 -11.68
N PHE A 411 -4.43 -1.86 -10.84
CA PHE A 411 -5.01 -3.20 -11.00
C PHE A 411 -5.74 -3.69 -9.75
N GLU A 412 -5.67 -2.98 -8.63
CA GLU A 412 -6.31 -3.35 -7.37
C GLU A 412 -6.87 -2.12 -6.65
N SER A 413 -7.96 -2.31 -5.90
CA SER A 413 -8.57 -1.26 -5.08
C SER A 413 -7.81 -1.09 -3.76
N VAL A 414 -6.66 -0.42 -3.81
CA VAL A 414 -5.76 -0.24 -2.67
C VAL A 414 -5.95 1.08 -1.92
N TYR A 415 -6.78 1.99 -2.43
CA TYR A 415 -7.05 3.27 -1.79
C TYR A 415 -8.14 3.13 -0.74
N ALA A 416 -7.74 2.64 0.42
CA ALA A 416 -8.60 2.53 1.60
C ALA A 416 -7.75 2.82 2.86
N PRO A 417 -8.35 3.39 3.94
CA PRO A 417 -7.61 3.86 5.12
C PRO A 417 -6.82 2.75 5.81
N PHE A 418 -7.31 1.52 5.73
CA PHE A 418 -6.71 0.35 6.38
C PHE A 418 -6.29 -0.76 5.40
N SER A 419 -6.16 -0.47 4.10
CA SER A 419 -5.45 -1.38 3.21
C SER A 419 -3.95 -1.35 3.50
N VAL A 420 -3.27 -2.50 3.38
CA VAL A 420 -1.84 -2.58 3.72
C VAL A 420 -0.99 -1.64 2.84
N ILE A 421 -1.32 -1.51 1.55
CA ILE A 421 -0.62 -0.60 0.63
C ILE A 421 -1.05 0.84 0.89
N GLY A 422 -2.36 1.13 0.94
CA GLY A 422 -2.87 2.49 1.14
C GLY A 422 -2.39 3.10 2.44
N CYS A 423 -2.52 2.38 3.56
CA CYS A 423 -2.05 2.83 4.87
C CYS A 423 -0.54 3.10 4.86
N THR A 424 0.28 2.15 4.40
CA THR A 424 1.75 2.33 4.41
C THR A 424 2.18 3.45 3.47
N TYR A 425 1.57 3.55 2.28
CA TYR A 425 1.79 4.66 1.35
C TYR A 425 1.51 6.01 2.01
N LEU A 426 0.35 6.15 2.66
CA LEU A 426 -0.02 7.40 3.31
C LEU A 426 0.91 7.75 4.47
N LEU A 427 1.28 6.79 5.31
CA LEU A 427 2.19 7.03 6.43
C LEU A 427 3.56 7.54 5.98
N VAL A 428 4.14 6.96 4.92
CA VAL A 428 5.44 7.41 4.40
C VAL A 428 5.38 8.76 3.68
N GLN A 429 4.18 9.25 3.32
CA GLN A 429 4.00 10.59 2.76
C GLN A 429 4.05 11.71 3.81
N ALA A 430 4.00 11.40 5.11
CA ALA A 430 3.92 12.41 6.16
C ALA A 430 4.99 13.53 6.03
N PRO A 431 6.29 13.25 5.82
CA PRO A 431 7.28 14.31 5.64
C PRO A 431 7.02 15.24 4.44
N LEU A 432 6.32 14.74 3.41
CA LEU A 432 5.99 15.52 2.21
C LEU A 432 4.86 16.54 2.44
N TRP A 433 4.15 16.43 3.56
CA TRP A 433 3.12 17.38 3.92
C TRP A 433 3.65 18.72 4.45
N ARG A 434 4.93 18.78 4.80
CA ARG A 434 5.56 20.04 5.22
C ARG A 434 5.63 21.03 4.06
N ALA A 435 5.44 22.30 4.34
CA ALA A 435 5.71 23.37 3.37
C ALA A 435 7.18 23.36 2.93
N ASP A 436 8.08 23.18 3.87
CA ASP A 436 9.51 23.00 3.66
C ASP A 436 9.87 21.51 3.69
N LEU A 437 10.54 21.02 2.65
CA LEU A 437 11.02 19.62 2.56
C LEU A 437 12.37 19.40 3.26
N ARG A 438 12.92 20.36 3.99
CA ARG A 438 14.16 20.14 4.75
C ARG A 438 13.99 18.99 5.72
N GLN A 439 15.02 18.16 5.80
CA GLN A 439 15.06 17.09 6.81
C GLN A 439 15.13 17.71 8.20
N ARG A 440 14.28 17.31 9.10
CA ARG A 440 14.36 17.72 10.51
C ARG A 440 15.34 16.82 11.23
N THR A 441 16.20 17.45 12.01
CA THR A 441 17.16 16.76 12.88
C THR A 441 16.61 16.68 14.30
N ALA A 442 17.14 15.74 15.09
CA ALA A 442 16.74 15.58 16.49
C ALA A 442 16.95 16.83 17.35
N GLU A 443 17.86 17.74 16.94
CA GLU A 443 18.10 19.01 17.63
C GLU A 443 17.01 20.05 17.37
N GLU A 444 16.38 20.04 16.19
CA GLU A 444 15.31 20.98 15.82
C GLU A 444 13.94 20.58 16.40
N ILE A 445 13.84 19.37 16.97
CA ILE A 445 12.60 18.77 17.45
C ILE A 445 12.40 19.00 18.97
N LYS A 446 13.52 19.18 19.71
CA LYS A 446 13.53 19.44 21.17
C LYS A 446 13.24 20.91 21.47
#